data_d3ee629ca6f620a41390b18d3d6ea440
#
_entry.id   d3ee629ca6f620a41390b18d3d6ea440
#
_cell.length_a   1.000
_cell.length_b   1.000
_cell.length_c   1.000
_cell.angle_alpha   90.00
_cell.angle_beta   90.00
_cell.angle_gamma   90.00
#
_symmetry.space_group_name_H-M   'P 1'
#
loop_
_entity.id
_entity.type
_entity.pdbx_description
1 polymer ?
#
loop_
_entity_poly.entity_id
_entity_poly.type
_entity_poly.pdbx_seq_one_letter_code
_entity_poly.pdbx_strand_id
1 'polypeptide(L)'
;MFFDRQDARRPRQAKCLSFGEGLLATWHYVDRERAPADFARVSLRKKQRVLLGMSGGVDSSVAGYLLREQGYEVIGVTMKVWPQDCISRAEDKCCGPQAVADARGVAHALGFPHYVVDEADQFEELVINYFSSEYQAGRTPNPCVMCNEKLKFGSLWQKADALGCDYIATGHYAIIEHAAASDSESCSRAGRDYSGRAILRKGIDPRKDQSYFLFSLRQEQLQRALTPLGRMAKSEIRAMARKLGLKVADKADSQEICFVPGQDYKAFLRSHLGENQFHSGGIYDLEGNFIAAHEGIEMFTIGQRKGLPGGSAQPRYVVDLDPETNRVIVGSAEDLLVEEFEVDRVNWSPSQTGVSTRGACLPQIDATVKIRYNHPGTRATVTPLENQRARVRLDEPQKAVTPGQAAVFYDGDVVLGGGWICRQVRGGPALAMIPA
;
A
#
# COMPACT_ATOMS: atom_id res chain seq x y z
N MET A 1 -16.96 66.20 -2.36
CA MET A 1 -15.84 67.03 -2.82
C MET A 1 -14.94 66.09 -3.56
N PHE A 2 -15.07 65.97 -4.90
CA PHE A 2 -14.36 66.68 -5.95
C PHE A 2 -12.83 66.43 -5.86
N PHE A 3 -12.14 65.75 -6.74
CA PHE A 3 -11.66 65.91 -8.10
C PHE A 3 -10.74 64.69 -8.34
N ASP A 4 -10.80 63.92 -9.32
CA ASP A 4 -10.66 63.88 -10.79
C ASP A 4 -9.22 64.05 -11.33
N ARG A 5 -8.93 63.20 -12.36
CA ARG A 5 -7.97 63.26 -13.47
C ARG A 5 -6.58 62.61 -13.34
N GLN A 6 -6.48 61.49 -14.06
CA GLN A 6 -5.72 61.28 -15.30
C GLN A 6 -4.27 61.77 -15.30
N ASP A 7 -3.32 60.88 -15.50
CA ASP A 7 -2.41 60.98 -16.65
C ASP A 7 -1.72 59.66 -17.01
N ALA A 8 -1.72 59.37 -18.32
CA ALA A 8 -1.08 58.26 -18.97
C ALA A 8 0.33 58.65 -19.44
N ARG A 9 1.36 57.84 -19.26
CA ARG A 9 2.59 57.89 -20.09
C ARG A 9 3.22 56.55 -20.35
N ARG A 10 3.60 56.37 -21.59
CA ARG A 10 4.08 55.26 -22.38
C ARG A 10 5.43 54.69 -21.95
N PRO A 11 5.82 53.52 -22.51
CA PRO A 11 6.96 52.71 -22.04
C PRO A 11 8.29 53.22 -22.66
N ARG A 12 9.39 53.06 -21.90
CA ARG A 12 10.74 53.32 -22.32
C ARG A 12 11.32 52.14 -23.09
N GLN A 13 11.78 52.41 -24.30
CA GLN A 13 12.54 51.57 -25.18
C GLN A 13 13.87 51.08 -24.54
N ALA A 14 14.15 49.77 -24.59
CA ALA A 14 15.47 49.23 -24.34
C ALA A 14 16.30 49.26 -25.63
N LYS A 15 17.49 49.83 -25.53
CA LYS A 15 18.48 50.00 -26.63
C LYS A 15 19.10 48.65 -26.98
N CYS A 16 19.05 48.32 -28.27
CA CYS A 16 19.87 47.31 -28.91
C CYS A 16 21.34 47.78 -28.95
N LEU A 17 22.30 46.95 -28.48
CA LEU A 17 23.70 47.06 -28.79
C LEU A 17 24.02 46.12 -29.94
N SER A 18 24.47 46.69 -31.02
CA SER A 18 25.00 46.02 -32.23
C SER A 18 26.42 45.53 -31.98
N PHE A 19 26.72 44.30 -32.35
CA PHE A 19 28.08 43.84 -32.67
C PHE A 19 28.09 42.94 -33.89
N GLY A 20 28.86 43.37 -34.89
CA GLY A 20 29.80 42.64 -35.71
C GLY A 20 29.29 41.70 -36.82
N GLU A 21 29.52 42.14 -38.01
CA GLU A 21 29.41 41.48 -39.31
C GLU A 21 30.19 40.16 -39.40
N GLY A 22 29.61 39.21 -40.15
CA GLY A 22 30.40 38.25 -40.90
C GLY A 22 29.95 36.79 -40.80
N LEU A 23 29.00 36.40 -41.60
CA LEU A 23 29.03 35.17 -42.42
C LEU A 23 27.68 34.98 -43.13
N LEU A 24 27.63 35.29 -44.41
CA LEU A 24 26.52 35.01 -45.30
C LEU A 24 26.42 33.47 -45.49
N ALA A 25 25.48 32.83 -44.82
CA ALA A 25 25.03 31.49 -45.15
C ALA A 25 23.90 31.61 -46.13
N THR A 26 24.17 31.25 -47.38
CA THR A 26 23.24 31.16 -48.48
C THR A 26 22.16 30.11 -48.18
N TRP A 27 20.97 30.57 -47.96
CA TRP A 27 19.79 29.70 -47.90
C TRP A 27 19.43 29.25 -49.31
N HIS A 28 19.72 27.99 -49.65
CA HIS A 28 19.14 27.38 -50.85
C HIS A 28 17.67 27.17 -50.63
N TYR A 29 16.88 27.79 -51.49
CA TYR A 29 15.42 27.59 -51.65
C TYR A 29 15.18 26.13 -52.03
N VAL A 30 14.66 25.33 -51.10
CA VAL A 30 14.23 23.97 -51.37
C VAL A 30 12.81 24.02 -51.88
N ASP A 31 12.67 23.62 -53.16
CA ASP A 31 11.42 23.53 -53.91
C ASP A 31 10.37 22.70 -53.14
N ARG A 32 9.20 23.28 -52.95
CA ARG A 32 8.10 22.73 -52.11
C ARG A 32 7.31 21.57 -52.75
N GLU A 33 7.70 21.10 -53.92
CA GLU A 33 6.87 20.17 -54.68
C GLU A 33 7.31 18.68 -54.67
N ARG A 34 8.31 18.29 -53.87
CA ARG A 34 8.70 16.87 -53.72
C ARG A 34 9.04 16.49 -52.28
N ALA A 35 8.13 16.68 -51.34
CA ALA A 35 8.22 15.96 -50.06
C ALA A 35 7.50 14.62 -50.20
N PRO A 36 8.15 13.49 -49.87
CA PRO A 36 7.45 12.20 -49.83
C PRO A 36 6.30 12.25 -48.82
N ALA A 37 5.14 11.72 -49.20
CA ALA A 37 3.90 11.73 -48.42
C ALA A 37 3.99 10.97 -47.07
N ASP A 38 5.15 10.41 -46.73
CA ASP A 38 5.34 9.61 -45.48
C ASP A 38 5.79 10.40 -44.24
N PHE A 39 6.10 11.73 -44.40
CA PHE A 39 6.45 12.54 -43.21
C PHE A 39 5.25 13.15 -42.45
N ALA A 40 4.03 12.94 -42.93
CA ALA A 40 2.83 13.62 -42.42
C ALA A 40 2.06 12.84 -41.33
N ARG A 41 2.59 11.77 -40.77
CA ARG A 41 1.94 11.02 -39.66
C ARG A 41 2.87 10.65 -38.50
N VAL A 42 3.73 11.53 -38.09
CA VAL A 42 4.16 11.49 -36.66
C VAL A 42 3.01 12.10 -35.87
N SER A 43 2.03 11.28 -35.55
CA SER A 43 1.04 11.60 -34.54
C SER A 43 1.83 11.90 -33.26
N LEU A 44 1.86 13.16 -32.89
CA LEU A 44 2.32 13.61 -31.55
C LEU A 44 1.34 12.99 -30.55
N ARG A 45 1.49 11.69 -30.25
CA ARG A 45 0.80 11.10 -29.10
C ARG A 45 1.20 11.93 -27.91
N LYS A 46 0.24 12.62 -27.30
CA LYS A 46 0.44 13.34 -26.05
C LYS A 46 1.11 12.36 -25.08
N LYS A 47 2.27 12.73 -24.54
CA LYS A 47 2.96 11.87 -23.55
C LYS A 47 2.01 11.64 -22.38
N GLN A 48 1.87 10.38 -22.01
CA GLN A 48 1.08 10.02 -20.83
C GLN A 48 1.79 10.54 -19.58
N ARG A 49 1.02 11.12 -18.68
CA ARG A 49 1.52 11.77 -17.46
C ARG A 49 1.33 10.87 -16.25
N VAL A 50 2.34 10.77 -15.40
CA VAL A 50 2.36 9.89 -14.23
C VAL A 50 2.66 10.68 -12.97
N LEU A 51 1.81 10.56 -11.96
CA LEU A 51 2.08 11.03 -10.60
C LEU A 51 2.82 9.93 -9.84
N LEU A 52 4.10 10.16 -9.51
CA LEU A 52 4.95 9.21 -8.80
C LEU A 52 5.01 9.53 -7.31
N GLY A 53 4.56 8.61 -6.46
CA GLY A 53 4.77 8.67 -5.01
C GLY A 53 6.24 8.46 -4.64
N MET A 54 6.88 9.47 -4.06
CA MET A 54 8.29 9.46 -3.68
C MET A 54 8.45 9.52 -2.16
N SER A 55 9.08 8.51 -1.59
CA SER A 55 9.37 8.40 -0.15
C SER A 55 10.78 8.88 0.23
N GLY A 56 11.57 9.40 -0.73
CA GLY A 56 12.98 9.70 -0.51
C GLY A 56 13.86 8.45 -0.31
N GLY A 57 13.36 7.26 -0.66
CA GLY A 57 14.09 6.01 -0.68
C GLY A 57 14.57 5.62 -2.07
N VAL A 58 15.46 4.60 -2.14
CA VAL A 58 16.04 4.13 -3.40
C VAL A 58 14.99 3.63 -4.40
N ASP A 59 13.94 2.95 -3.91
CA ASP A 59 12.94 2.31 -4.74
C ASP A 59 12.13 3.32 -5.54
N SER A 60 11.52 4.30 -4.89
CA SER A 60 10.77 5.35 -5.57
C SER A 60 11.64 6.20 -6.51
N SER A 61 12.93 6.34 -6.18
CA SER A 61 13.89 7.07 -7.01
C SER A 61 14.18 6.34 -8.33
N VAL A 62 14.43 5.03 -8.27
CA VAL A 62 14.66 4.21 -9.47
C VAL A 62 13.37 4.06 -10.27
N ALA A 63 12.20 3.98 -9.61
CA ALA A 63 10.90 3.98 -10.29
C ALA A 63 10.73 5.24 -11.16
N GLY A 64 11.13 6.42 -10.65
CA GLY A 64 11.10 7.67 -11.40
C GLY A 64 12.00 7.66 -12.65
N TYR A 65 13.18 7.09 -12.53
CA TYR A 65 14.10 6.90 -13.66
C TYR A 65 13.47 5.98 -14.72
N LEU A 66 12.97 4.81 -14.32
CA LEU A 66 12.39 3.83 -15.24
C LEU A 66 11.17 4.38 -15.98
N LEU A 67 10.30 5.12 -15.31
CA LEU A 67 9.14 5.76 -15.94
C LEU A 67 9.56 6.78 -17.01
N ARG A 68 10.60 7.55 -16.75
CA ARG A 68 11.15 8.48 -17.74
C ARG A 68 11.73 7.76 -18.95
N GLU A 69 12.51 6.70 -18.74
CA GLU A 69 13.03 5.86 -19.83
C GLU A 69 11.92 5.23 -20.67
N GLN A 70 10.77 4.92 -20.05
CA GLN A 70 9.57 4.43 -20.74
C GLN A 70 8.81 5.54 -21.48
N GLY A 71 9.26 6.79 -21.40
CA GLY A 71 8.70 7.93 -22.12
C GLY A 71 7.56 8.67 -21.45
N TYR A 72 7.25 8.36 -20.20
CA TYR A 72 6.25 9.10 -19.43
C TYR A 72 6.71 10.52 -19.05
N GLU A 73 5.74 11.43 -18.93
CA GLU A 73 5.93 12.72 -18.24
C GLU A 73 5.70 12.49 -16.74
N VAL A 74 6.79 12.50 -15.96
CA VAL A 74 6.74 12.18 -14.53
C VAL A 74 6.57 13.46 -13.69
N ILE A 75 5.68 13.41 -12.71
CA ILE A 75 5.53 14.41 -11.64
C ILE A 75 5.74 13.65 -10.32
N GLY A 76 6.79 14.02 -9.58
CA GLY A 76 7.06 13.47 -8.24
C GLY A 76 6.18 14.09 -7.16
N VAL A 77 5.71 13.29 -6.22
CA VAL A 77 4.98 13.78 -5.05
C VAL A 77 5.45 13.06 -3.78
N THR A 78 5.75 13.82 -2.72
CA THR A 78 5.94 13.28 -1.38
C THR A 78 4.74 13.65 -0.52
N MET A 79 4.09 12.66 0.08
CA MET A 79 3.04 12.88 1.07
C MET A 79 3.68 13.17 2.43
N LYS A 80 3.37 14.32 3.00
CA LYS A 80 3.68 14.64 4.38
C LYS A 80 2.54 14.10 5.24
N VAL A 81 2.81 13.07 6.02
CA VAL A 81 1.81 12.35 6.84
C VAL A 81 1.97 12.60 8.35
N TRP A 82 2.91 13.49 8.74
CA TRP A 82 3.19 13.83 10.13
C TRP A 82 3.06 15.34 10.36
N PRO A 83 2.49 15.78 11.51
CA PRO A 83 2.57 17.17 11.96
C PRO A 83 4.04 17.60 12.12
N GLN A 84 4.34 18.87 11.84
CA GLN A 84 5.72 19.41 11.95
C GLN A 84 6.26 19.41 13.37
N ASP A 85 5.39 19.38 14.36
CA ASP A 85 5.75 19.47 15.79
C ASP A 85 6.41 18.18 16.33
N CYS A 86 6.41 17.10 15.54
CA CYS A 86 7.07 15.83 15.88
C CYS A 86 8.48 15.68 15.30
N ILE A 87 9.17 16.79 15.03
CA ILE A 87 10.47 16.86 14.31
C ILE A 87 11.56 15.99 14.96
N SER A 88 11.59 15.90 16.30
CA SER A 88 12.60 15.10 17.03
C SER A 88 12.48 13.57 16.83
N ARG A 89 11.40 13.09 16.24
CA ARG A 89 11.13 11.66 15.98
C ARG A 89 11.13 11.28 14.50
N ALA A 90 11.24 12.25 13.60
CA ALA A 90 10.99 12.09 12.17
C ALA A 90 12.26 12.07 11.30
N GLU A 91 13.46 12.26 11.86
CA GLU A 91 14.68 12.45 11.08
C GLU A 91 15.01 11.27 10.15
N ASP A 92 14.64 10.04 10.52
CA ASP A 92 14.96 8.83 9.75
C ASP A 92 13.78 8.19 9.00
N LYS A 93 12.60 8.84 8.94
CA LYS A 93 11.38 8.23 8.39
C LYS A 93 11.04 8.72 6.98
N CYS A 94 10.25 7.93 6.22
CA CYS A 94 9.96 8.14 4.81
C CYS A 94 9.19 9.44 4.45
N CYS A 95 8.81 10.26 5.41
CA CYS A 95 8.15 11.55 5.20
C CYS A 95 8.73 12.69 6.05
N GLY A 96 9.87 12.45 6.72
CA GLY A 96 10.61 13.50 7.43
C GLY A 96 11.29 14.51 6.49
N PRO A 97 11.80 15.65 7.03
CA PRO A 97 12.45 16.69 6.23
C PRO A 97 13.57 16.17 5.31
N GLN A 98 14.37 15.24 5.82
CA GLN A 98 15.44 14.61 5.03
C GLN A 98 14.90 13.78 3.87
N ALA A 99 13.84 13.01 4.08
CA ALA A 99 13.22 12.22 3.02
C ALA A 99 12.62 13.10 1.91
N VAL A 100 12.01 14.22 2.28
CA VAL A 100 11.53 15.24 1.32
C VAL A 100 12.69 15.86 0.55
N ALA A 101 13.79 16.21 1.22
CA ALA A 101 14.99 16.75 0.58
C ALA A 101 15.63 15.74 -0.39
N ASP A 102 15.72 14.47 0.01
CA ASP A 102 16.22 13.38 -0.81
C ASP A 102 15.36 13.20 -2.07
N ALA A 103 14.02 13.14 -1.91
CA ALA A 103 13.09 13.01 -3.02
C ALA A 103 13.19 14.16 -4.00
N ARG A 104 13.25 15.40 -3.48
CA ARG A 104 13.42 16.61 -4.29
C ARG A 104 14.76 16.62 -5.05
N GLY A 105 15.85 16.23 -4.37
CA GLY A 105 17.17 16.14 -4.98
C GLY A 105 17.21 15.11 -6.13
N VAL A 106 16.59 13.95 -5.94
CA VAL A 106 16.46 12.93 -6.99
C VAL A 106 15.60 13.42 -8.16
N ALA A 107 14.45 14.00 -7.90
CA ALA A 107 13.57 14.53 -8.94
C ALA A 107 14.26 15.59 -9.79
N HIS A 108 15.02 16.50 -9.14
CA HIS A 108 15.83 17.51 -9.81
C HIS A 108 16.94 16.87 -10.68
N ALA A 109 17.68 15.89 -10.13
CA ALA A 109 18.74 15.18 -10.87
C ALA A 109 18.19 14.42 -12.07
N LEU A 110 16.99 13.86 -11.95
CA LEU A 110 16.28 13.16 -13.03
C LEU A 110 15.47 14.10 -13.94
N GLY A 111 15.38 15.41 -13.64
CA GLY A 111 14.78 16.44 -14.48
C GLY A 111 13.25 16.37 -14.57
N PHE A 112 12.54 16.14 -13.45
CA PHE A 112 11.09 16.25 -13.37
C PHE A 112 10.65 17.06 -12.14
N PRO A 113 9.44 17.68 -12.16
CA PRO A 113 8.94 18.47 -11.05
C PRO A 113 8.60 17.58 -9.85
N HIS A 114 8.76 18.13 -8.63
CA HIS A 114 8.44 17.46 -7.39
C HIS A 114 7.64 18.39 -6.46
N TYR A 115 6.57 17.87 -5.92
CA TYR A 115 5.68 18.56 -4.98
C TYR A 115 5.61 17.84 -3.65
N VAL A 116 5.31 18.58 -2.60
CA VAL A 116 4.97 18.04 -1.29
C VAL A 116 3.50 18.32 -1.04
N VAL A 117 2.75 17.30 -0.69
CA VAL A 117 1.33 17.40 -0.34
C VAL A 117 1.15 17.06 1.13
N ASP A 118 0.38 17.87 1.83
CA ASP A 118 0.03 17.61 3.22
C ASP A 118 -1.16 16.65 3.25
N GLU A 119 -0.96 15.50 3.87
CA GLU A 119 -1.94 14.43 4.05
C GLU A 119 -2.04 14.04 5.53
N ALA A 120 -1.57 14.88 6.46
CA ALA A 120 -1.49 14.53 7.87
C ALA A 120 -2.87 14.20 8.44
N ASP A 121 -3.86 15.04 8.21
CA ASP A 121 -5.22 14.83 8.72
C ASP A 121 -5.85 13.55 8.17
N GLN A 122 -5.71 13.32 6.86
CA GLN A 122 -6.25 12.11 6.22
C GLN A 122 -5.52 10.84 6.67
N PHE A 123 -4.20 10.94 6.90
CA PHE A 123 -3.43 9.84 7.42
C PHE A 123 -3.85 9.49 8.85
N GLU A 124 -4.08 10.48 9.68
CA GLU A 124 -4.59 10.29 11.04
C GLU A 124 -5.97 9.63 11.02
N GLU A 125 -6.89 10.16 10.25
CA GLU A 125 -8.26 9.63 10.16
C GLU A 125 -8.31 8.20 9.60
N LEU A 126 -7.65 7.95 8.46
CA LEU A 126 -7.82 6.72 7.69
C LEU A 126 -6.85 5.61 8.07
N VAL A 127 -5.73 5.94 8.71
CA VAL A 127 -4.68 4.95 9.02
C VAL A 127 -4.44 4.83 10.52
N ILE A 128 -4.22 5.95 11.24
CA ILE A 128 -3.89 5.90 12.65
C ILE A 128 -5.13 5.58 13.50
N ASN A 129 -6.26 6.24 13.23
CA ASN A 129 -7.51 5.96 13.95
C ASN A 129 -8.03 4.55 13.66
N TYR A 130 -7.90 4.07 12.40
CA TYR A 130 -8.15 2.67 12.06
C TYR A 130 -7.24 1.74 12.89
N PHE A 131 -5.93 2.02 12.91
CA PHE A 131 -4.96 1.22 13.67
C PHE A 131 -5.33 1.12 15.15
N SER A 132 -5.68 2.23 15.76
CA SER A 132 -6.02 2.31 17.19
C SER A 132 -7.35 1.60 17.48
N SER A 133 -8.38 1.82 16.66
CA SER A 133 -9.71 1.21 16.82
C SER A 133 -9.67 -0.31 16.64
N GLU A 134 -8.85 -0.84 15.75
CA GLU A 134 -8.68 -2.28 15.59
C GLU A 134 -8.08 -2.92 16.85
N TYR A 135 -7.05 -2.29 17.46
CA TYR A 135 -6.50 -2.79 18.72
C TYR A 135 -7.50 -2.71 19.88
N GLN A 136 -8.27 -1.63 19.99
CA GLN A 136 -9.35 -1.51 20.98
C GLN A 136 -10.43 -2.59 20.80
N ALA A 137 -10.65 -3.03 19.58
CA ALA A 137 -11.55 -4.14 19.27
C ALA A 137 -10.91 -5.53 19.38
N GLY A 138 -9.72 -5.66 20.01
CA GLY A 138 -9.01 -6.94 20.18
C GLY A 138 -8.52 -7.54 18.85
N ARG A 139 -8.38 -6.74 17.80
CA ARG A 139 -7.89 -7.16 16.47
C ARG A 139 -6.50 -6.60 16.18
N THR A 140 -5.76 -7.25 15.32
CA THR A 140 -4.43 -6.80 14.92
C THR A 140 -4.50 -6.14 13.53
N PRO A 141 -4.35 -4.81 13.43
CA PRO A 141 -4.50 -4.08 12.18
C PRO A 141 -3.40 -4.34 11.16
N ASN A 142 -3.68 -4.01 9.89
CA ASN A 142 -2.68 -3.88 8.84
C ASN A 142 -2.72 -2.47 8.23
N PRO A 143 -2.05 -1.49 8.86
CA PRO A 143 -2.12 -0.10 8.44
C PRO A 143 -1.49 0.14 7.06
N CYS A 144 -0.55 -0.72 6.62
CA CYS A 144 0.08 -0.58 5.31
C CYS A 144 -0.90 -0.83 4.16
N VAL A 145 -1.82 -1.79 4.31
CA VAL A 145 -2.89 -2.02 3.33
C VAL A 145 -3.80 -0.79 3.26
N MET A 146 -4.22 -0.26 4.42
CA MET A 146 -5.07 0.93 4.49
C MET A 146 -4.40 2.15 3.85
N CYS A 147 -3.11 2.38 4.15
CA CYS A 147 -2.35 3.46 3.55
C CYS A 147 -2.28 3.34 2.01
N ASN A 148 -2.05 2.15 1.49
CA ASN A 148 -2.04 1.93 0.04
C ASN A 148 -3.41 2.19 -0.58
N GLU A 149 -4.47 1.60 -0.02
CA GLU A 149 -5.83 1.68 -0.55
C GLU A 149 -6.40 3.11 -0.46
N LYS A 150 -6.30 3.74 0.73
CA LYS A 150 -7.01 4.99 1.03
C LYS A 150 -6.23 6.24 0.66
N LEU A 151 -4.89 6.20 0.78
CA LEU A 151 -4.04 7.37 0.50
C LEU A 151 -3.30 7.24 -0.82
N LYS A 152 -2.36 6.30 -0.96
CA LYS A 152 -1.49 6.25 -2.15
C LYS A 152 -2.27 5.99 -3.45
N PHE A 153 -3.29 5.13 -3.39
CA PHE A 153 -4.18 4.85 -4.52
C PHE A 153 -5.63 5.30 -4.24
N GLY A 154 -5.81 6.17 -3.26
CA GLY A 154 -7.05 6.81 -2.87
C GLY A 154 -6.97 8.32 -3.00
N SER A 155 -6.63 9.06 -1.92
CA SER A 155 -6.63 10.54 -1.90
C SER A 155 -5.71 11.17 -2.96
N LEU A 156 -4.59 10.53 -3.30
CA LEU A 156 -3.72 11.01 -4.38
C LEU A 156 -4.38 11.02 -5.76
N TRP A 157 -5.48 10.28 -5.99
CA TRP A 157 -6.21 10.31 -7.26
C TRP A 157 -6.74 11.70 -7.58
N GLN A 158 -7.34 12.37 -6.60
CA GLN A 158 -7.86 13.73 -6.81
C GLN A 158 -6.75 14.70 -7.22
N LYS A 159 -5.56 14.54 -6.66
CA LYS A 159 -4.38 15.33 -7.01
C LYS A 159 -3.82 14.96 -8.38
N ALA A 160 -3.80 13.67 -8.70
CA ALA A 160 -3.40 13.19 -10.01
C ALA A 160 -4.32 13.73 -11.12
N ASP A 161 -5.64 13.69 -10.90
CA ASP A 161 -6.63 14.22 -11.84
C ASP A 161 -6.49 15.73 -12.01
N ALA A 162 -6.30 16.49 -10.92
CA ALA A 162 -6.07 17.95 -10.95
C ALA A 162 -4.79 18.33 -11.72
N LEU A 163 -3.76 17.47 -11.72
CA LEU A 163 -2.53 17.63 -12.47
C LEU A 163 -2.60 17.04 -13.89
N GLY A 164 -3.74 16.47 -14.28
CA GLY A 164 -3.96 15.84 -15.57
C GLY A 164 -3.08 14.60 -15.78
N CYS A 165 -2.83 13.83 -14.71
CA CYS A 165 -2.07 12.58 -14.75
C CYS A 165 -2.99 11.41 -15.16
N ASP A 166 -2.49 10.59 -16.08
CA ASP A 166 -3.18 9.39 -16.56
C ASP A 166 -3.00 8.23 -15.55
N TYR A 167 -1.86 8.20 -14.84
CA TYR A 167 -1.46 7.12 -13.93
C TYR A 167 -0.95 7.65 -12.58
N ILE A 168 -1.03 6.77 -11.56
CA ILE A 168 -0.27 6.89 -10.31
C ILE A 168 0.77 5.76 -10.28
N ALA A 169 2.01 6.10 -9.95
CA ALA A 169 3.09 5.13 -9.82
C ALA A 169 3.67 5.12 -8.40
N THR A 170 4.19 3.97 -7.99
CA THR A 170 4.89 3.79 -6.72
C THR A 170 6.07 2.84 -6.88
N GLY A 171 6.99 2.87 -5.90
CA GLY A 171 8.12 1.96 -5.82
C GLY A 171 7.80 0.58 -5.23
N HIS A 172 6.57 0.06 -5.38
CA HIS A 172 6.23 -1.27 -4.89
C HIS A 172 6.81 -2.38 -5.75
N TYR A 173 7.24 -3.46 -5.09
CA TYR A 173 7.66 -4.73 -5.70
C TYR A 173 6.44 -5.64 -5.89
N ALA A 174 5.62 -5.30 -6.84
CA ALA A 174 4.50 -6.09 -7.34
C ALA A 174 4.38 -5.84 -8.83
N ILE A 175 3.74 -6.71 -9.57
CA ILE A 175 3.52 -6.54 -11.00
C ILE A 175 2.05 -6.24 -11.23
N ILE A 176 1.77 -5.11 -11.88
CA ILE A 176 0.43 -4.80 -12.38
C ILE A 176 0.49 -4.89 -13.91
N GLU A 177 -0.24 -5.87 -14.47
CA GLU A 177 -0.35 -6.08 -15.90
C GLU A 177 -1.64 -5.46 -16.41
N HIS A 178 -1.52 -4.57 -17.40
CA HIS A 178 -2.66 -3.99 -18.09
C HIS A 178 -2.88 -4.80 -19.35
N ALA A 179 -4.02 -5.50 -19.46
CA ALA A 179 -4.36 -6.22 -20.68
C ALA A 179 -4.60 -5.23 -21.82
N ALA A 180 -3.89 -5.38 -22.93
CA ALA A 180 -4.21 -4.66 -24.15
C ALA A 180 -5.56 -5.15 -24.67
N ALA A 181 -6.37 -4.25 -25.23
CA ALA A 181 -7.69 -4.59 -25.78
C ALA A 181 -7.62 -5.62 -26.94
N SER A 182 -6.42 -5.90 -27.44
CA SER A 182 -6.15 -6.84 -28.53
C SER A 182 -5.75 -8.25 -28.08
N ASP A 183 -5.45 -8.47 -26.79
CA ASP A 183 -4.85 -9.73 -26.30
C ASP A 183 -5.89 -10.72 -25.79
N SER A 184 -6.96 -10.96 -26.57
CA SER A 184 -8.03 -11.90 -26.19
C SER A 184 -7.54 -13.36 -26.05
N GLU A 185 -6.43 -13.75 -26.69
CA GLU A 185 -5.92 -15.12 -26.64
C GLU A 185 -4.94 -15.42 -25.51
N SER A 186 -4.23 -14.41 -24.98
CA SER A 186 -3.22 -14.61 -23.91
C SER A 186 -3.79 -14.47 -22.50
N CYS A 187 -5.02 -14.01 -22.35
CA CYS A 187 -5.63 -13.66 -21.06
C CYS A 187 -6.40 -14.78 -20.36
N SER A 188 -6.51 -15.97 -20.96
CA SER A 188 -7.14 -17.11 -20.28
C SER A 188 -6.09 -18.02 -19.62
N ARG A 189 -5.96 -17.97 -18.31
CA ARG A 189 -5.12 -18.89 -17.53
C ARG A 189 -6.02 -19.66 -16.57
N ALA A 190 -5.91 -20.98 -16.54
CA ALA A 190 -6.72 -21.86 -15.70
C ALA A 190 -8.24 -21.68 -15.85
N GLY A 191 -8.74 -21.38 -17.07
CA GLY A 191 -10.16 -21.23 -17.34
C GLY A 191 -10.77 -19.90 -16.86
N ARG A 192 -9.94 -18.89 -16.56
CA ARG A 192 -10.37 -17.56 -16.11
C ARG A 192 -10.16 -16.52 -17.19
N ASP A 193 -11.16 -15.65 -17.40
CA ASP A 193 -11.12 -14.56 -18.36
C ASP A 193 -10.65 -13.25 -17.68
N TYR A 194 -9.53 -12.72 -18.16
CA TYR A 194 -8.95 -11.44 -17.71
C TYR A 194 -9.05 -10.33 -18.76
N SER A 195 -9.81 -10.53 -19.83
CA SER A 195 -9.86 -9.57 -20.94
C SER A 195 -10.27 -8.16 -20.49
N GLY A 196 -9.48 -7.17 -20.89
CA GLY A 196 -9.72 -5.75 -20.61
C GLY A 196 -9.52 -5.33 -19.16
N ARG A 197 -8.83 -6.14 -18.33
CA ARG A 197 -8.67 -5.90 -16.87
C ARG A 197 -7.21 -5.85 -16.46
N ALA A 198 -6.93 -5.11 -15.40
CA ALA A 198 -5.61 -5.11 -14.78
C ALA A 198 -5.47 -6.31 -13.82
N ILE A 199 -4.30 -6.98 -13.90
CA ILE A 199 -3.98 -8.16 -13.10
C ILE A 199 -2.86 -7.81 -12.13
N LEU A 200 -3.07 -8.07 -10.84
CA LEU A 200 -2.04 -7.93 -9.82
C LEU A 200 -1.32 -9.27 -9.63
N ARG A 201 0.02 -9.24 -9.68
CA ARG A 201 0.88 -10.42 -9.47
C ARG A 201 1.96 -10.14 -8.44
N LYS A 202 2.53 -11.22 -7.91
CA LYS A 202 3.75 -11.15 -7.08
C LYS A 202 4.89 -10.51 -7.86
N GLY A 203 5.72 -9.72 -7.16
CA GLY A 203 7.00 -9.28 -7.68
C GLY A 203 7.97 -10.45 -7.87
N ILE A 204 8.94 -10.32 -8.80
CA ILE A 204 9.89 -11.40 -9.08
C ILE A 204 10.88 -11.68 -7.94
N ASP A 205 11.15 -10.69 -7.07
CA ASP A 205 11.95 -10.89 -5.86
C ASP A 205 11.04 -11.38 -4.72
N PRO A 206 11.08 -12.68 -4.35
CA PRO A 206 10.14 -13.23 -3.38
C PRO A 206 10.37 -12.69 -1.95
N ARG A 207 11.55 -12.12 -1.66
CA ARG A 207 11.86 -11.50 -0.36
C ARG A 207 11.37 -10.07 -0.26
N LYS A 208 11.00 -9.47 -1.40
CA LYS A 208 10.53 -8.07 -1.50
C LYS A 208 9.11 -7.97 -2.04
N ASP A 209 8.48 -9.07 -2.44
CA ASP A 209 7.12 -9.07 -2.96
C ASP A 209 6.15 -8.34 -2.02
N GLN A 210 5.47 -7.34 -2.57
CA GLN A 210 4.55 -6.47 -1.85
C GLN A 210 3.10 -6.58 -2.38
N SER A 211 2.81 -7.58 -3.23
CA SER A 211 1.47 -7.83 -3.75
C SER A 211 0.43 -8.02 -2.62
N TYR A 212 0.87 -8.58 -1.49
CA TYR A 212 0.06 -8.71 -0.27
C TYR A 212 -0.53 -7.38 0.21
N PHE A 213 0.19 -6.26 0.09
CA PHE A 213 -0.28 -4.95 0.54
C PHE A 213 -1.16 -4.22 -0.47
N LEU A 214 -1.32 -4.78 -1.67
CA LEU A 214 -2.06 -4.17 -2.78
C LEU A 214 -3.33 -4.95 -3.15
N PHE A 215 -3.64 -6.05 -2.46
CA PHE A 215 -4.79 -6.90 -2.78
C PHE A 215 -6.13 -6.17 -2.71
N SER A 216 -6.23 -5.13 -1.89
CA SER A 216 -7.46 -4.36 -1.68
C SER A 216 -7.72 -3.33 -2.77
N LEU A 217 -6.77 -3.10 -3.70
CA LEU A 217 -6.97 -2.16 -4.80
C LEU A 217 -8.07 -2.65 -5.75
N ARG A 218 -9.01 -1.76 -6.05
CA ARG A 218 -10.09 -2.01 -6.99
C ARG A 218 -9.60 -1.94 -8.43
N GLN A 219 -10.40 -2.44 -9.37
CA GLN A 219 -10.03 -2.42 -10.79
C GLN A 219 -9.74 -1.04 -11.33
N GLU A 220 -10.56 -0.03 -10.97
CA GLU A 220 -10.33 1.34 -11.41
C GLU A 220 -8.96 1.86 -10.92
N GLN A 221 -8.55 1.47 -9.73
CA GLN A 221 -7.23 1.81 -9.16
C GLN A 221 -6.11 1.04 -9.86
N LEU A 222 -6.28 -0.27 -10.06
CA LEU A 222 -5.29 -1.12 -10.74
C LEU A 222 -5.06 -0.70 -12.19
N GLN A 223 -6.13 -0.33 -12.94
CA GLN A 223 -6.02 0.10 -14.34
C GLN A 223 -5.20 1.38 -14.52
N ARG A 224 -5.06 2.20 -13.48
CA ARG A 224 -4.28 3.44 -13.50
C ARG A 224 -3.06 3.39 -12.58
N ALA A 225 -2.73 2.24 -12.00
CA ALA A 225 -1.56 2.06 -11.13
C ALA A 225 -0.38 1.50 -11.90
N LEU A 226 0.83 2.03 -11.64
CA LEU A 226 2.09 1.53 -12.20
C LEU A 226 3.06 1.16 -11.07
N THR A 227 3.68 0.00 -11.21
CA THR A 227 4.68 -0.54 -10.27
C THR A 227 5.93 -0.97 -11.05
N PRO A 228 6.78 -0.01 -11.49
CA PRO A 228 7.87 -0.29 -12.41
C PRO A 228 8.91 -1.28 -11.90
N LEU A 229 9.00 -1.46 -10.57
CA LEU A 229 10.00 -2.31 -9.93
C LEU A 229 9.60 -3.78 -9.83
N GLY A 230 8.35 -4.13 -10.09
CA GLY A 230 7.84 -5.48 -9.89
C GLY A 230 8.60 -6.57 -10.64
N ARG A 231 9.24 -6.22 -11.77
CA ARG A 231 10.02 -7.13 -12.62
C ARG A 231 11.54 -7.04 -12.37
N MET A 232 11.98 -6.53 -11.22
CA MET A 232 13.39 -6.34 -10.89
C MET A 232 13.69 -6.85 -9.47
N ALA A 233 14.87 -7.45 -9.31
CA ALA A 233 15.37 -7.81 -7.98
C ALA A 233 15.91 -6.57 -7.25
N LYS A 234 15.86 -6.56 -5.92
CA LYS A 234 16.34 -5.44 -5.10
C LYS A 234 17.82 -5.12 -5.35
N SER A 235 18.64 -6.13 -5.60
CA SER A 235 20.06 -5.95 -5.95
C SER A 235 20.26 -5.17 -7.24
N GLU A 236 19.43 -5.41 -8.27
CA GLU A 236 19.46 -4.69 -9.55
C GLU A 236 19.06 -3.22 -9.36
N ILE A 237 18.00 -2.98 -8.55
CA ILE A 237 17.56 -1.62 -8.20
C ILE A 237 18.69 -0.82 -7.53
N ARG A 238 19.39 -1.42 -6.53
CA ARG A 238 20.51 -0.76 -5.87
C ARG A 238 21.71 -0.53 -6.82
N ALA A 239 22.02 -1.50 -7.68
CA ALA A 239 23.07 -1.36 -8.70
C ALA A 239 22.75 -0.21 -9.68
N MET A 240 21.49 -0.13 -10.13
CA MET A 240 21.02 0.95 -10.99
C MET A 240 21.11 2.32 -10.30
N ALA A 241 20.67 2.42 -9.04
CA ALA A 241 20.76 3.65 -8.28
C ALA A 241 22.21 4.16 -8.12
N ARG A 242 23.17 3.24 -7.88
CA ARG A 242 24.61 3.57 -7.83
C ARG A 242 25.13 4.03 -9.20
N LYS A 243 24.76 3.33 -10.28
CA LYS A 243 25.13 3.70 -11.65
C LYS A 243 24.64 5.11 -12.01
N LEU A 244 23.44 5.48 -11.53
CA LEU A 244 22.84 6.80 -11.71
C LEU A 244 23.41 7.87 -10.76
N GLY A 245 24.31 7.52 -9.84
CA GLY A 245 24.87 8.45 -8.85
C GLY A 245 23.87 8.98 -7.84
N LEU A 246 22.78 8.25 -7.59
CA LEU A 246 21.73 8.69 -6.66
C LEU A 246 22.24 8.59 -5.22
N LYS A 247 22.19 9.70 -4.47
CA LYS A 247 22.64 9.75 -3.07
C LYS A 247 21.93 8.75 -2.14
N VAL A 248 20.73 8.31 -2.54
CA VAL A 248 19.90 7.37 -1.77
C VAL A 248 20.21 5.90 -2.06
N ALA A 249 21.20 5.58 -2.90
CA ALA A 249 21.49 4.22 -3.35
C ALA A 249 21.78 3.23 -2.21
N ASP A 250 22.44 3.69 -1.14
CA ASP A 250 22.83 2.88 0.01
C ASP A 250 21.94 3.09 1.24
N LYS A 251 20.87 3.89 1.10
CA LYS A 251 19.89 4.12 2.18
C LYS A 251 19.23 2.80 2.59
N ALA A 252 19.10 2.58 3.90
CA ALA A 252 18.43 1.40 4.46
C ALA A 252 16.95 1.34 4.05
N ASP A 253 16.42 0.13 3.89
CA ASP A 253 14.99 -0.06 3.62
C ASP A 253 14.18 0.18 4.89
N SER A 254 13.04 0.85 4.76
CA SER A 254 12.07 0.93 5.85
C SER A 254 11.44 -0.45 6.06
N GLN A 255 11.62 -1.04 7.25
CA GLN A 255 11.11 -2.37 7.60
C GLN A 255 9.95 -2.34 8.60
N GLU A 256 9.56 -1.16 9.06
CA GLU A 256 8.66 -0.94 10.17
C GLU A 256 7.38 -0.21 9.73
N ILE A 257 6.37 -0.26 10.60
CA ILE A 257 5.21 0.62 10.47
C ILE A 257 5.72 2.06 10.63
N CYS A 258 5.56 2.86 9.59
CA CYS A 258 6.22 4.16 9.45
C CYS A 258 5.90 5.15 10.58
N PHE A 259 4.77 5.00 11.27
CA PHE A 259 4.34 5.88 12.36
C PHE A 259 4.52 5.28 13.76
N VAL A 260 5.00 4.04 13.90
CA VAL A 260 5.29 3.41 15.20
C VAL A 260 6.80 3.48 15.47
N PRO A 261 7.26 4.39 16.35
CA PRO A 261 8.68 4.51 16.65
C PRO A 261 9.22 3.27 17.38
N GLY A 262 10.36 2.75 16.92
CA GLY A 262 11.06 1.65 17.59
C GLY A 262 10.24 0.36 17.69
N GLN A 263 9.24 0.16 16.83
CA GLN A 263 8.32 -0.99 16.82
C GLN A 263 7.51 -1.15 18.13
N ASP A 264 7.47 -0.13 18.96
CA ASP A 264 6.68 -0.16 20.19
C ASP A 264 5.28 0.41 19.94
N TYR A 265 4.40 -0.44 19.39
CA TYR A 265 3.01 -0.06 19.15
C TYR A 265 2.26 0.23 20.45
N LYS A 266 2.67 -0.37 21.61
CA LYS A 266 2.02 -0.16 22.90
C LYS A 266 2.28 1.26 23.41
N ALA A 267 3.54 1.70 23.36
CA ALA A 267 3.90 3.08 23.69
C ALA A 267 3.23 4.08 22.75
N PHE A 268 3.13 3.74 21.45
CA PHE A 268 2.40 4.56 20.47
C PHE A 268 0.92 4.68 20.84
N LEU A 269 0.22 3.57 21.11
CA LEU A 269 -1.20 3.58 21.49
C LEU A 269 -1.44 4.40 22.75
N ARG A 270 -0.61 4.25 23.80
CA ARG A 270 -0.71 5.05 25.02
C ARG A 270 -0.57 6.55 24.73
N SER A 271 0.40 6.93 23.92
CA SER A 271 0.63 8.32 23.54
C SER A 271 -0.50 8.91 22.69
N HIS A 272 -1.12 8.10 21.83
CA HIS A 272 -2.14 8.55 20.90
C HIS A 272 -3.53 8.59 21.52
N LEU A 273 -3.93 7.53 22.21
CA LEU A 273 -5.26 7.42 22.83
C LEU A 273 -5.35 8.14 24.19
N GLY A 274 -4.23 8.25 24.92
CA GLY A 274 -4.20 8.69 26.32
C GLY A 274 -4.50 7.56 27.30
N GLU A 275 -3.90 7.63 28.48
CA GLU A 275 -3.97 6.57 29.51
C GLU A 275 -5.40 6.22 29.96
N ASN A 276 -6.31 7.17 29.94
CA ASN A 276 -7.70 6.98 30.37
C ASN A 276 -8.55 6.10 29.43
N GLN A 277 -8.03 5.74 28.26
CA GLN A 277 -8.72 4.89 27.29
C GLN A 277 -8.43 3.39 27.50
N PHE A 278 -7.50 3.06 28.39
CA PHE A 278 -7.13 1.69 28.71
C PHE A 278 -7.86 1.21 29.95
N HIS A 279 -8.47 0.02 29.85
CA HIS A 279 -9.25 -0.55 30.92
C HIS A 279 -8.62 -1.84 31.42
N SER A 280 -8.45 -1.94 32.73
CA SER A 280 -7.94 -3.16 33.36
C SER A 280 -8.89 -4.33 33.13
N GLY A 281 -8.31 -5.51 32.86
CA GLY A 281 -9.07 -6.75 32.67
C GLY A 281 -8.30 -7.94 33.20
N GLY A 282 -8.76 -9.15 32.89
CA GLY A 282 -8.17 -10.39 33.35
C GLY A 282 -7.55 -11.24 32.25
N ILE A 283 -6.47 -11.93 32.59
CA ILE A 283 -5.88 -13.01 31.79
C ILE A 283 -6.39 -14.34 32.36
N TYR A 284 -6.94 -15.17 31.49
CA TYR A 284 -7.57 -16.45 31.86
C TYR A 284 -6.97 -17.59 31.02
N ASP A 285 -6.98 -18.81 31.55
CA ASP A 285 -6.75 -20.02 30.76
C ASP A 285 -8.02 -20.44 29.98
N LEU A 286 -7.90 -21.53 29.21
CA LEU A 286 -9.03 -22.07 28.43
C LEU A 286 -10.13 -22.67 29.29
N GLU A 287 -9.83 -23.04 30.55
CA GLU A 287 -10.77 -23.54 31.54
C GLU A 287 -11.50 -22.40 32.26
N GLY A 288 -11.11 -21.14 32.02
CA GLY A 288 -11.70 -19.95 32.63
C GLY A 288 -11.09 -19.57 33.98
N ASN A 289 -9.96 -20.19 34.37
CA ASN A 289 -9.28 -19.84 35.61
C ASN A 289 -8.53 -18.51 35.44
N PHE A 290 -8.69 -17.60 36.41
CA PHE A 290 -7.97 -16.34 36.45
C PHE A 290 -6.48 -16.55 36.74
N ILE A 291 -5.63 -15.93 35.89
CA ILE A 291 -4.17 -16.03 36.02
C ILE A 291 -3.57 -14.73 36.55
N ALA A 292 -3.94 -13.59 35.97
CA ALA A 292 -3.43 -12.27 36.32
C ALA A 292 -4.32 -11.15 35.79
N ALA A 293 -4.14 -9.93 36.28
CA ALA A 293 -4.71 -8.73 35.68
C ALA A 293 -3.83 -8.20 34.55
N HIS A 294 -4.44 -7.44 33.64
CA HIS A 294 -3.76 -6.65 32.61
C HIS A 294 -4.27 -5.21 32.58
N GLU A 295 -3.54 -4.32 31.93
CA GLU A 295 -3.87 -2.88 31.90
C GLU A 295 -4.72 -2.47 30.68
N GLY A 296 -4.94 -3.36 29.72
CA GLY A 296 -5.73 -3.15 28.50
C GLY A 296 -5.53 -4.29 27.52
N ILE A 297 -6.61 -4.69 26.86
CA ILE A 297 -6.61 -5.75 25.85
C ILE A 297 -5.77 -5.37 24.62
N GLU A 298 -5.65 -4.08 24.35
CA GLU A 298 -4.89 -3.49 23.24
C GLU A 298 -3.38 -3.80 23.34
N MET A 299 -2.93 -4.18 24.53
CA MET A 299 -1.53 -4.54 24.78
C MET A 299 -1.18 -5.97 24.35
N PHE A 300 -2.16 -6.70 23.79
CA PHE A 300 -2.00 -8.10 23.43
C PHE A 300 -2.30 -8.34 21.95
N THR A 301 -1.67 -9.40 21.41
CA THR A 301 -1.89 -9.87 20.04
C THR A 301 -1.93 -11.39 20.06
N ILE A 302 -2.82 -12.00 19.27
CA ILE A 302 -2.90 -13.47 19.17
C ILE A 302 -1.55 -14.04 18.71
N GLY A 303 -1.07 -15.08 19.41
CA GLY A 303 0.24 -15.68 19.23
C GLY A 303 1.35 -15.04 20.07
N GLN A 304 1.06 -13.96 20.81
CA GLN A 304 2.03 -13.33 21.71
C GLN A 304 2.41 -14.28 22.85
N ARG A 305 3.72 -14.43 23.09
CA ARG A 305 4.31 -15.19 24.21
C ARG A 305 4.96 -14.27 25.24
N LYS A 306 5.64 -13.20 24.76
CA LYS A 306 6.38 -12.29 25.64
C LYS A 306 5.43 -11.38 26.41
N GLY A 307 5.77 -11.09 27.67
CA GLY A 307 4.97 -10.18 28.51
C GLY A 307 3.72 -10.83 29.11
N LEU A 308 3.58 -12.16 29.03
CA LEU A 308 2.58 -12.91 29.78
C LEU A 308 3.12 -13.28 31.17
N PRO A 309 2.23 -13.46 32.17
CA PRO A 309 2.62 -13.88 33.52
C PRO A 309 3.41 -15.20 33.49
N GLY A 310 4.52 -15.25 34.25
CA GLY A 310 5.35 -16.44 34.42
C GLY A 310 4.71 -17.47 35.33
N GLY A 311 5.45 -18.58 35.59
CA GLY A 311 5.07 -19.61 36.58
C GLY A 311 4.40 -20.85 35.98
N SER A 312 4.28 -20.97 34.68
CA SER A 312 3.82 -22.19 34.00
C SER A 312 5.01 -23.06 33.59
N ALA A 313 4.88 -24.39 33.74
CA ALA A 313 5.87 -25.36 33.25
C ALA A 313 5.99 -25.38 31.73
N GLN A 314 4.93 -24.99 31.01
CA GLN A 314 4.91 -24.89 29.55
C GLN A 314 4.72 -23.45 29.10
N PRO A 315 5.26 -23.05 27.93
CA PRO A 315 5.04 -21.72 27.36
C PRO A 315 3.56 -21.47 27.10
N ARG A 316 3.07 -20.30 27.54
CA ARG A 316 1.72 -19.81 27.24
C ARG A 316 1.75 -18.82 26.07
N TYR A 317 0.65 -18.78 25.32
CA TYR A 317 0.42 -17.90 24.19
C TYR A 317 -0.96 -17.27 24.32
N VAL A 318 -1.11 -16.03 23.85
CA VAL A 318 -2.43 -15.44 23.68
C VAL A 318 -3.14 -16.18 22.56
N VAL A 319 -4.26 -16.83 22.88
CA VAL A 319 -5.04 -17.63 21.90
C VAL A 319 -6.33 -16.96 21.50
N ASP A 320 -6.89 -16.07 22.34
CA ASP A 320 -8.06 -15.25 21.99
C ASP A 320 -8.03 -13.92 22.80
N LEU A 321 -8.72 -12.92 22.24
CA LEU A 321 -8.95 -11.61 22.85
C LEU A 321 -10.44 -11.33 22.81
N ASP A 322 -11.05 -11.14 23.99
CA ASP A 322 -12.46 -10.83 24.11
C ASP A 322 -12.69 -9.37 24.51
N PRO A 323 -13.00 -8.47 23.56
CA PRO A 323 -13.20 -7.06 23.86
C PRO A 323 -14.49 -6.77 24.62
N GLU A 324 -15.51 -7.66 24.53
CA GLU A 324 -16.78 -7.44 25.24
C GLU A 324 -16.64 -7.62 26.74
N THR A 325 -15.87 -8.62 27.16
CA THR A 325 -15.60 -8.90 28.58
C THR A 325 -14.21 -8.41 29.03
N ASN A 326 -13.45 -7.79 28.13
CA ASN A 326 -12.07 -7.32 28.37
C ASN A 326 -11.17 -8.43 28.92
N ARG A 327 -11.21 -9.62 28.29
CA ARG A 327 -10.44 -10.80 28.70
C ARG A 327 -9.38 -11.16 27.67
N VAL A 328 -8.22 -11.53 28.16
CA VAL A 328 -7.14 -12.16 27.40
C VAL A 328 -7.13 -13.65 27.73
N ILE A 329 -7.32 -14.50 26.71
CA ILE A 329 -7.31 -15.95 26.88
C ILE A 329 -5.95 -16.49 26.47
N VAL A 330 -5.34 -17.29 27.31
CA VAL A 330 -4.04 -17.91 27.05
C VAL A 330 -4.14 -19.43 27.02
N GLY A 331 -3.33 -20.06 26.17
CA GLY A 331 -3.27 -21.50 25.98
C GLY A 331 -1.88 -21.97 25.55
N SER A 332 -1.79 -23.20 25.09
CA SER A 332 -0.60 -23.83 24.54
C SER A 332 -0.32 -23.41 23.08
N ALA A 333 0.75 -23.91 22.50
CA ALA A 333 1.06 -23.67 21.08
C ALA A 333 0.09 -24.41 20.12
N GLU A 334 -0.49 -25.49 20.57
CA GLU A 334 -1.48 -26.31 19.86
C GLU A 334 -2.82 -25.60 19.76
N ASP A 335 -3.17 -24.84 20.79
CA ASP A 335 -4.41 -24.06 20.84
C ASP A 335 -4.41 -22.85 19.87
N LEU A 336 -3.26 -22.53 19.27
CA LEU A 336 -3.15 -21.52 18.22
C LEU A 336 -3.51 -22.06 16.82
N LEU A 337 -3.62 -23.39 16.68
CA LEU A 337 -3.88 -24.01 15.38
C LEU A 337 -5.31 -23.76 14.92
N VAL A 338 -5.45 -23.32 13.68
CA VAL A 338 -6.73 -23.01 13.03
C VAL A 338 -6.77 -23.67 11.66
N GLU A 339 -7.81 -24.44 11.40
CA GLU A 339 -8.03 -25.12 10.10
C GLU A 339 -8.97 -24.31 9.20
N GLU A 340 -9.95 -23.63 9.77
CA GLU A 340 -10.96 -22.90 9.03
C GLU A 340 -11.21 -21.54 9.67
N PHE A 341 -11.39 -20.51 8.83
CA PHE A 341 -11.74 -19.16 9.26
C PHE A 341 -12.54 -18.42 8.19
N GLU A 342 -13.21 -17.35 8.58
CA GLU A 342 -13.90 -16.47 7.67
C GLU A 342 -13.16 -15.14 7.50
N VAL A 343 -13.37 -14.55 6.33
CA VAL A 343 -12.90 -13.20 5.99
C VAL A 343 -14.07 -12.35 5.54
N ASP A 344 -14.02 -11.07 5.84
CA ASP A 344 -14.98 -10.06 5.39
C ASP A 344 -14.36 -9.08 4.39
N ARG A 345 -15.22 -8.20 3.83
CA ARG A 345 -14.80 -7.15 2.89
C ARG A 345 -13.90 -7.68 1.78
N VAL A 346 -14.24 -8.84 1.26
CA VAL A 346 -13.43 -9.51 0.24
C VAL A 346 -13.44 -8.70 -1.05
N ASN A 347 -12.24 -8.30 -1.50
CA ASN A 347 -12.00 -7.72 -2.81
C ASN A 347 -11.56 -8.84 -3.76
N TRP A 348 -12.45 -9.25 -4.65
CA TRP A 348 -12.14 -10.27 -5.65
C TRP A 348 -11.45 -9.67 -6.86
N SER A 349 -10.39 -10.32 -7.33
CA SER A 349 -9.83 -10.04 -8.64
C SER A 349 -10.86 -10.36 -9.74
N PRO A 350 -10.82 -9.64 -10.85
CA PRO A 350 -11.85 -9.66 -11.89
C PRO A 350 -12.18 -11.01 -12.50
N SER A 351 -11.28 -11.96 -12.48
CA SER A 351 -11.50 -13.30 -13.04
C SER A 351 -12.61 -14.11 -12.35
N GLN A 352 -13.06 -13.64 -11.19
CA GLN A 352 -14.12 -14.28 -10.42
C GLN A 352 -15.50 -13.66 -10.66
N THR A 353 -15.63 -12.66 -11.54
CA THR A 353 -16.91 -11.94 -11.79
C THR A 353 -17.92 -12.69 -12.65
N GLY A 354 -17.77 -13.99 -12.91
CA GLY A 354 -18.90 -14.86 -13.24
C GLY A 354 -19.88 -15.01 -12.08
N VAL A 355 -19.54 -14.42 -10.94
CA VAL A 355 -20.30 -14.37 -9.70
C VAL A 355 -21.34 -13.27 -9.78
N SER A 356 -22.48 -13.60 -10.40
CA SER A 356 -23.70 -12.80 -10.25
C SER A 356 -24.11 -12.79 -8.79
N THR A 357 -24.29 -11.61 -8.22
CA THR A 357 -24.69 -11.36 -6.82
C THR A 357 -26.11 -11.81 -6.47
N ARG A 358 -26.75 -12.68 -7.27
CA ARG A 358 -28.10 -13.17 -7.04
C ARG A 358 -28.13 -14.70 -6.91
N GLY A 359 -27.99 -15.18 -5.66
CA GLY A 359 -28.56 -16.47 -5.27
C GLY A 359 -27.91 -17.77 -5.80
N ALA A 360 -26.77 -17.73 -6.49
CA ALA A 360 -26.05 -18.93 -6.88
C ALA A 360 -24.93 -19.24 -5.87
N CYS A 361 -24.85 -20.50 -5.43
CA CYS A 361 -23.69 -21.00 -4.69
C CYS A 361 -22.44 -20.83 -5.56
N LEU A 362 -21.53 -19.96 -5.14
CA LEU A 362 -20.33 -19.67 -5.90
C LEU A 362 -19.37 -20.86 -5.88
N PRO A 363 -18.67 -21.17 -6.98
CA PRO A 363 -17.75 -22.29 -7.00
C PRO A 363 -16.62 -22.07 -5.97
N GLN A 364 -16.24 -23.15 -5.32
CA GLN A 364 -15.05 -23.18 -4.48
C GLN A 364 -13.81 -22.92 -5.31
N ILE A 365 -12.82 -22.27 -4.70
CA ILE A 365 -11.59 -21.83 -5.36
C ILE A 365 -10.42 -22.45 -4.62
N ASP A 366 -9.65 -23.26 -5.29
CA ASP A 366 -8.36 -23.70 -4.76
C ASP A 366 -7.35 -22.57 -4.89
N ALA A 367 -6.69 -22.25 -3.78
CA ALA A 367 -5.77 -21.12 -3.71
C ALA A 367 -4.63 -21.39 -2.72
N THR A 368 -3.53 -20.66 -2.89
CA THR A 368 -2.55 -20.49 -1.81
C THR A 368 -2.94 -19.24 -1.02
N VAL A 369 -3.10 -19.37 0.30
CA VAL A 369 -3.54 -18.29 1.18
C VAL A 369 -2.42 -17.82 2.09
N LYS A 370 -2.12 -16.51 2.06
CA LYS A 370 -1.21 -15.85 3.02
C LYS A 370 -2.05 -15.13 4.07
N ILE A 371 -1.88 -15.50 5.33
CA ILE A 371 -2.61 -14.93 6.49
C ILE A 371 -1.88 -13.76 7.15
N ARG A 372 -0.69 -13.41 6.69
CA ARG A 372 0.14 -12.25 7.05
C ARG A 372 1.23 -12.05 6.02
N TYR A 373 1.84 -10.90 5.97
CA TYR A 373 2.86 -10.54 4.97
C TYR A 373 4.00 -11.57 4.86
N ASN A 374 4.63 -11.92 5.98
CA ASN A 374 5.77 -12.86 6.01
C ASN A 374 5.35 -14.34 6.01
N HIS A 375 4.05 -14.65 5.80
CA HIS A 375 3.60 -16.03 5.69
C HIS A 375 4.00 -16.62 4.33
N PRO A 376 4.52 -17.85 4.27
CA PRO A 376 4.91 -18.47 2.99
C PRO A 376 3.72 -18.71 2.07
N GLY A 377 2.54 -18.91 2.64
CA GLY A 377 1.32 -19.33 1.98
C GLY A 377 1.03 -20.81 2.26
N THR A 378 -0.24 -21.14 2.48
CA THR A 378 -0.74 -22.50 2.68
C THR A 378 -1.83 -22.76 1.66
N ARG A 379 -1.88 -23.98 1.10
CA ARG A 379 -2.97 -24.38 0.22
C ARG A 379 -4.30 -24.37 1.00
N ALA A 380 -5.35 -23.96 0.34
CA ALA A 380 -6.66 -23.82 0.94
C ALA A 380 -7.77 -23.87 -0.12
N THR A 381 -8.95 -24.27 0.31
CA THR A 381 -10.18 -24.09 -0.44
C THR A 381 -10.88 -22.84 0.08
N VAL A 382 -11.12 -21.87 -0.81
CA VAL A 382 -11.82 -20.63 -0.50
C VAL A 382 -13.24 -20.73 -1.07
N THR A 383 -14.22 -20.63 -0.20
CA THR A 383 -15.65 -20.66 -0.55
C THR A 383 -16.23 -19.25 -0.42
N PRO A 384 -16.54 -18.56 -1.53
CA PRO A 384 -17.20 -17.27 -1.48
C PRO A 384 -18.58 -17.39 -0.78
N LEU A 385 -18.90 -16.40 0.04
CA LEU A 385 -20.16 -16.28 0.76
C LEU A 385 -20.85 -14.96 0.35
N GLU A 386 -22.09 -14.77 0.80
CA GLU A 386 -22.80 -13.50 0.63
C GLU A 386 -22.10 -12.34 1.36
N ASN A 387 -22.50 -11.11 1.01
CA ASN A 387 -22.06 -9.88 1.67
C ASN A 387 -20.52 -9.67 1.68
N GLN A 388 -19.85 -10.00 0.56
CA GLN A 388 -18.38 -9.86 0.44
C GLN A 388 -17.62 -10.63 1.52
N ARG A 389 -18.10 -11.80 1.91
CA ARG A 389 -17.42 -12.72 2.83
C ARG A 389 -16.90 -13.93 2.06
N ALA A 390 -15.94 -14.61 2.65
CA ALA A 390 -15.52 -15.94 2.20
C ALA A 390 -15.12 -16.79 3.39
N ARG A 391 -15.28 -18.10 3.23
CA ARG A 391 -14.77 -19.10 4.16
C ARG A 391 -13.52 -19.70 3.58
N VAL A 392 -12.47 -19.78 4.39
CA VAL A 392 -11.15 -20.31 4.05
C VAL A 392 -10.92 -21.57 4.87
N ARG A 393 -10.82 -22.72 4.20
CA ARG A 393 -10.41 -23.99 4.80
C ARG A 393 -9.01 -24.31 4.36
N LEU A 394 -8.09 -24.36 5.31
CA LEU A 394 -6.67 -24.65 5.08
C LEU A 394 -6.45 -26.16 4.96
N ASP A 395 -5.59 -26.60 4.05
CA ASP A 395 -5.18 -28.00 3.92
C ASP A 395 -4.34 -28.45 5.13
N GLU A 396 -3.60 -27.52 5.72
CA GLU A 396 -2.81 -27.74 6.93
C GLU A 396 -3.13 -26.62 7.95
N PRO A 397 -3.42 -26.98 9.22
CA PRO A 397 -3.70 -25.99 10.26
C PRO A 397 -2.56 -24.99 10.43
N GLN A 398 -2.89 -23.71 10.57
CA GLN A 398 -1.91 -22.65 10.74
C GLN A 398 -2.03 -22.00 12.11
N LYS A 399 -0.87 -21.62 12.68
CA LYS A 399 -0.80 -20.93 13.97
C LYS A 399 -1.08 -19.45 13.80
N ALA A 400 -1.80 -18.91 14.79
CA ALA A 400 -2.04 -17.47 14.93
C ALA A 400 -2.69 -16.86 13.67
N VAL A 401 -3.80 -17.44 13.22
CA VAL A 401 -4.72 -16.79 12.30
C VAL A 401 -5.39 -15.66 13.07
N THR A 402 -4.97 -14.43 12.78
CA THR A 402 -5.23 -13.28 13.66
C THR A 402 -6.30 -12.37 13.06
N PRO A 403 -7.42 -12.12 13.77
CA PRO A 403 -8.43 -11.17 13.34
C PRO A 403 -7.86 -9.77 13.09
N GLY A 404 -8.34 -9.11 12.03
CA GLY A 404 -7.87 -7.80 11.60
C GLY A 404 -6.65 -7.84 10.66
N GLN A 405 -5.93 -8.98 10.58
CA GLN A 405 -4.95 -9.20 9.52
C GLN A 405 -5.65 -9.54 8.18
N ALA A 406 -4.96 -9.28 7.07
CA ALA A 406 -5.45 -9.68 5.77
C ALA A 406 -5.16 -11.17 5.47
N ALA A 407 -6.12 -11.85 4.84
CA ALA A 407 -5.87 -13.10 4.15
C ALA A 407 -5.92 -12.83 2.63
N VAL A 408 -4.81 -13.10 1.94
CA VAL A 408 -4.68 -12.83 0.50
C VAL A 408 -4.56 -14.15 -0.25
N PHE A 409 -5.35 -14.30 -1.31
CA PHE A 409 -5.52 -15.51 -2.08
C PHE A 409 -4.73 -15.44 -3.38
N TYR A 410 -3.98 -16.48 -3.69
CA TYR A 410 -3.10 -16.56 -4.86
C TYR A 410 -3.34 -17.82 -5.68
N ASP A 411 -3.26 -17.67 -6.99
CA ASP A 411 -3.08 -18.76 -7.94
C ASP A 411 -1.69 -18.61 -8.57
N GLY A 412 -0.73 -19.39 -8.08
CA GLY A 412 0.67 -19.19 -8.41
C GLY A 412 1.19 -17.82 -7.99
N ASP A 413 1.42 -16.95 -8.96
CA ASP A 413 1.85 -15.56 -8.78
C ASP A 413 0.71 -14.54 -8.85
N VAL A 414 -0.46 -14.93 -9.35
CA VAL A 414 -1.63 -14.05 -9.51
C VAL A 414 -2.37 -13.87 -8.21
N VAL A 415 -2.69 -12.64 -7.85
CA VAL A 415 -3.58 -12.32 -6.73
C VAL A 415 -5.03 -12.52 -7.18
N LEU A 416 -5.72 -13.48 -6.57
CA LEU A 416 -7.15 -13.77 -6.82
C LEU A 416 -8.08 -12.86 -6.06
N GLY A 417 -7.58 -12.26 -4.97
CA GLY A 417 -8.32 -11.41 -4.07
C GLY A 417 -7.82 -11.55 -2.64
N GLY A 418 -8.61 -11.09 -1.70
CA GLY A 418 -8.34 -11.19 -0.28
C GLY A 418 -9.39 -10.44 0.53
N GLY A 419 -9.35 -10.64 1.84
CA GLY A 419 -10.24 -9.99 2.79
C GLY A 419 -9.60 -9.91 4.16
N TRP A 420 -10.34 -9.37 5.12
CA TRP A 420 -9.89 -9.22 6.49
C TRP A 420 -10.36 -10.39 7.33
N ILE A 421 -9.44 -11.01 8.08
CA ILE A 421 -9.73 -12.17 8.93
C ILE A 421 -10.70 -11.73 10.03
N CYS A 422 -11.85 -12.41 10.10
CA CYS A 422 -12.85 -12.19 11.13
C CYS A 422 -12.43 -12.85 12.45
N ARG A 423 -12.96 -12.34 13.57
CA ARG A 423 -12.86 -13.05 14.83
C ARG A 423 -13.60 -14.40 14.70
N GLN A 424 -12.92 -15.46 15.10
CA GLN A 424 -13.53 -16.77 15.18
C GLN A 424 -14.22 -16.94 16.53
N VAL A 425 -15.49 -17.27 16.51
CA VAL A 425 -16.13 -17.82 17.69
C VAL A 425 -15.66 -19.27 17.77
N ARG A 426 -14.68 -19.55 18.64
CA ARG A 426 -14.29 -20.94 18.89
C ARG A 426 -15.51 -21.67 19.45
N GLY A 427 -15.96 -22.74 18.80
CA GLY A 427 -16.97 -23.67 19.29
C GLY A 427 -16.38 -24.53 20.43
N GLY A 428 -15.96 -23.89 21.50
CA GLY A 428 -15.79 -24.56 22.78
C GLY A 428 -17.14 -24.61 23.49
N PRO A 429 -17.32 -25.44 24.55
CA PRO A 429 -18.51 -25.34 25.38
C PRO A 429 -18.63 -23.86 25.78
N ALA A 430 -19.79 -23.27 25.46
CA ALA A 430 -20.06 -21.87 25.75
C ALA A 430 -19.48 -21.59 27.12
N LEU A 431 -18.44 -20.72 27.20
CA LEU A 431 -17.88 -20.30 28.47
C LEU A 431 -19.07 -19.81 29.27
N ALA A 432 -19.55 -20.67 30.18
CA ALA A 432 -20.73 -20.43 30.96
C ALA A 432 -20.58 -19.04 31.55
N MET A 433 -21.57 -18.19 31.33
CA MET A 433 -21.63 -16.87 31.94
C MET A 433 -21.30 -17.04 33.42
N ILE A 434 -20.05 -16.73 33.77
CA ILE A 434 -19.66 -16.62 35.17
C ILE A 434 -20.35 -15.35 35.66
N PRO A 435 -21.24 -15.45 36.66
CA PRO A 435 -21.93 -14.26 37.18
C PRO A 435 -20.93 -13.22 37.64
N ALA A 436 -21.28 -11.95 37.42
CA ALA A 436 -20.51 -10.76 37.79
C ALA A 436 -20.13 -10.70 39.25
#